data_803394b5f8562e523a36ebf587b10c9c
#
_entry.id   803394b5f8562e523a36ebf587b10c9c
#
_cell.length_a   1.000
_cell.length_b   1.000
_cell.length_c   1.000
_cell.angle_alpha   90.00
_cell.angle_beta   90.00
_cell.angle_gamma   90.00
#
_symmetry.space_group_name_H-M   'P 1'
#
loop_
_entity.id
_entity.type
_entity.pdbx_description
1 polymer ?
#
loop_
_entity_poly.entity_id
_entity_poly.type
_entity_poly.pdbx_seq_one_letter_code
_entity_poly.pdbx_strand_id
1 'polypeptide(L)'
;MGGEITVWWGPDDMVSALGFGTEENMAAVRAMKSSLASWHDATPVCLIDRKRLGALAAEQGLAGYTPLERLVLATLGGVVARSGVTPADKRVLIVLATTKGEIGSLGSAPERCDLNRTAEVVGRHFGAAHRPLLISNACISGVSAIVIAARLIRSGRYDHV
;
A
#
# COMPACT_ATOMS: atom_id res chain seq x y z
N MET A 1 31.74 -18.83 -5.20
CA MET A 1 30.68 -19.30 -4.28
C MET A 1 29.93 -18.06 -3.84
N GLY A 2 28.77 -17.80 -4.42
CA GLY A 2 27.92 -16.70 -3.98
C GLY A 2 27.25 -17.07 -2.66
N GLY A 3 27.53 -16.30 -1.60
CA GLY A 3 26.85 -16.48 -0.33
C GLY A 3 25.35 -16.32 -0.49
N GLU A 4 24.56 -17.05 0.32
CA GLU A 4 23.11 -16.93 0.33
C GLU A 4 22.73 -15.51 0.81
N ILE A 5 21.97 -14.77 -0.04
CA ILE A 5 21.52 -13.44 0.32
C ILE A 5 20.31 -13.58 1.26
N THR A 6 20.47 -13.14 2.50
CA THR A 6 19.39 -13.07 3.48
C THR A 6 18.54 -11.82 3.20
N VAL A 7 17.23 -12.00 3.09
CA VAL A 7 16.28 -10.90 2.92
C VAL A 7 15.63 -10.57 4.26
N TRP A 8 15.65 -9.30 4.63
CA TRP A 8 15.11 -8.81 5.89
C TRP A 8 13.80 -8.06 5.65
N TRP A 9 12.92 -8.12 6.61
CA TRP A 9 11.71 -7.30 6.67
C TRP A 9 12.05 -5.96 7.31
N GLY A 10 11.71 -4.88 6.62
CA GLY A 10 11.91 -3.51 7.10
C GLY A 10 10.73 -2.98 7.93
N PRO A 11 10.64 -1.64 8.10
CA PRO A 11 9.50 -1.01 8.72
C PRO A 11 8.20 -1.34 8.00
N ASP A 12 7.13 -1.42 8.74
CA ASP A 12 5.79 -1.68 8.22
C ASP A 12 4.81 -0.57 8.59
N ASP A 13 3.68 -0.53 7.90
CA ASP A 13 2.55 0.32 8.24
C ASP A 13 1.25 -0.32 7.79
N MET A 14 0.17 0.02 8.46
CA MET A 14 -1.14 -0.54 8.19
C MET A 14 -2.24 0.49 8.47
N VAL A 15 -3.14 0.66 7.51
CA VAL A 15 -4.37 1.42 7.72
C VAL A 15 -5.55 0.52 7.42
N SER A 16 -6.44 0.38 8.39
CA SER A 16 -7.65 -0.42 8.26
C SER A 16 -8.81 0.22 9.03
N ALA A 17 -9.95 -0.44 9.02
CA ALA A 17 -11.09 -0.04 9.83
C ALA A 17 -10.86 -0.21 11.35
N LEU A 18 -9.81 -0.93 11.76
CA LEU A 18 -9.44 -1.11 13.17
C LEU A 18 -8.50 -0.04 13.68
N GLY A 19 -7.75 0.64 12.79
CA GLY A 19 -6.81 1.67 13.21
C GLY A 19 -5.90 2.18 12.11
N PHE A 20 -5.07 3.15 12.49
CA PHE A 20 -4.06 3.79 11.66
C PHE A 20 -2.68 3.53 12.28
N GLY A 21 -1.81 2.88 11.53
CA GLY A 21 -0.54 2.34 12.00
C GLY A 21 -0.64 0.88 12.45
N THR A 22 0.46 0.16 12.33
CA THR A 22 0.53 -1.27 12.68
C THR A 22 0.22 -1.50 14.16
N GLU A 23 0.72 -0.64 15.05
CA GLU A 23 0.53 -0.79 16.49
C GLU A 23 -0.95 -0.73 16.90
N GLU A 24 -1.69 0.28 16.42
CA GLU A 24 -3.12 0.45 16.73
C GLU A 24 -3.93 -0.75 16.21
N ASN A 25 -3.66 -1.19 14.97
CA ASN A 25 -4.30 -2.35 14.39
C ASN A 25 -4.03 -3.61 15.21
N MET A 26 -2.78 -3.87 15.57
CA MET A 26 -2.39 -5.05 16.35
C MET A 26 -2.95 -5.01 17.78
N ALA A 27 -3.03 -3.84 18.39
CA ALA A 27 -3.68 -3.68 19.70
C ALA A 27 -5.18 -3.99 19.61
N ALA A 28 -5.87 -3.54 18.56
CA ALA A 28 -7.28 -3.86 18.34
C ALA A 28 -7.49 -5.38 18.13
N VAL A 29 -6.64 -6.03 17.34
CA VAL A 29 -6.69 -7.49 17.12
C VAL A 29 -6.47 -8.26 18.43
N ARG A 30 -5.45 -7.90 19.22
CA ARG A 30 -5.20 -8.52 20.53
C ARG A 30 -6.36 -8.33 21.51
N ALA A 31 -7.05 -7.20 21.41
CA ALA A 31 -8.24 -6.91 22.21
C ALA A 31 -9.52 -7.54 21.64
N MET A 32 -9.42 -8.39 20.62
CA MET A 32 -10.55 -9.05 19.93
C MET A 32 -11.61 -8.04 19.43
N LYS A 33 -11.20 -6.81 19.09
CA LYS A 33 -12.11 -5.81 18.54
C LYS A 33 -12.51 -6.16 17.12
N SER A 34 -13.77 -5.89 16.79
CA SER A 34 -14.29 -5.99 15.44
C SER A 34 -14.70 -4.58 14.95
N SER A 35 -14.39 -4.29 13.70
CA SER A 35 -14.87 -3.09 13.00
C SER A 35 -16.05 -3.39 12.08
N LEU A 36 -16.61 -4.62 12.16
CA LEU A 36 -17.75 -5.01 11.35
C LEU A 36 -18.98 -4.18 11.75
N ALA A 37 -19.57 -3.52 10.78
CA ALA A 37 -20.80 -2.74 10.93
C ALA A 37 -21.81 -3.12 9.86
N SER A 38 -23.08 -2.86 10.09
CA SER A 38 -24.11 -3.00 9.06
C SER A 38 -24.15 -1.73 8.20
N TRP A 39 -24.20 -1.91 6.91
CA TRP A 39 -24.38 -0.85 5.92
C TRP A 39 -25.64 -1.14 5.13
N HIS A 40 -26.52 -0.13 5.01
CA HIS A 40 -27.81 -0.34 4.32
C HIS A 40 -28.30 -1.82 4.43
N ASP A 41 -29.35 -2.24 4.00
CA ASP A 41 -29.88 -3.62 3.92
C ASP A 41 -29.12 -4.72 4.71
N ALA A 42 -28.53 -4.38 5.87
CA ALA A 42 -27.74 -5.26 6.74
C ALA A 42 -26.48 -5.89 6.11
N THR A 43 -25.97 -5.35 5.02
CA THR A 43 -24.70 -5.82 4.43
C THR A 43 -23.54 -5.55 5.40
N PRO A 44 -22.77 -6.59 5.80
CA PRO A 44 -21.64 -6.41 6.70
C PRO A 44 -20.47 -5.73 5.97
N VAL A 45 -19.97 -4.65 6.55
CA VAL A 45 -18.85 -3.87 6.01
C VAL A 45 -17.85 -3.48 7.10
N CYS A 46 -16.61 -3.24 6.70
CA CYS A 46 -15.58 -2.61 7.52
C CYS A 46 -15.18 -1.29 6.85
N LEU A 47 -15.52 -0.17 7.46
CA LEU A 47 -15.27 1.16 6.90
C LEU A 47 -14.07 1.83 7.59
N ILE A 48 -13.14 2.31 6.78
CA ILE A 48 -12.05 3.15 7.27
C ILE A 48 -12.62 4.51 7.69
N ASP A 49 -12.14 5.04 8.81
CA ASP A 49 -12.50 6.38 9.27
C ASP A 49 -12.04 7.44 8.26
N ARG A 50 -13.01 7.97 7.52
CA ARG A 50 -12.76 8.97 6.47
C ARG A 50 -12.24 10.30 7.00
N LYS A 51 -12.59 10.68 8.25
CA LYS A 51 -12.10 11.92 8.86
C LYS A 51 -10.63 11.77 9.21
N ARG A 52 -10.24 10.68 9.85
CA ARG A 52 -8.83 10.39 10.16
C ARG A 52 -7.99 10.26 8.89
N LEU A 53 -8.49 9.54 7.88
CA LEU A 53 -7.79 9.43 6.58
C LEU A 53 -7.65 10.80 5.92
N GLY A 54 -8.68 11.64 5.98
CA GLY A 54 -8.64 13.01 5.46
C GLY A 54 -7.62 13.88 6.18
N ALA A 55 -7.53 13.80 7.51
CA ALA A 55 -6.55 14.54 8.31
C ALA A 55 -5.12 14.09 7.97
N LEU A 56 -4.85 12.77 7.96
CA LEU A 56 -3.56 12.21 7.59
C LEU A 56 -3.15 12.61 6.16
N ALA A 57 -4.08 12.56 5.23
CA ALA A 57 -3.83 12.99 3.85
C ALA A 57 -3.55 14.50 3.74
N ALA A 58 -4.21 15.33 4.54
CA ALA A 58 -3.95 16.77 4.57
C ALA A 58 -2.54 17.08 5.13
N GLU A 59 -2.16 16.43 6.22
CA GLU A 59 -0.82 16.55 6.82
C GLU A 59 0.29 16.18 5.83
N GLN A 60 0.03 15.21 4.95
CA GLN A 60 0.99 14.73 3.93
C GLN A 60 0.83 15.41 2.57
N GLY A 61 -0.02 16.44 2.43
CA GLY A 61 -0.23 17.14 1.16
C GLY A 61 -0.94 16.33 0.07
N LEU A 62 -1.75 15.33 0.45
CA LEU A 62 -2.40 14.39 -0.47
C LEU A 62 -3.82 14.81 -0.91
N ALA A 63 -4.21 16.07 -0.75
CA ALA A 63 -5.58 16.55 -1.03
C ALA A 63 -6.04 16.29 -2.47
N GLY A 64 -5.13 16.34 -3.45
CA GLY A 64 -5.43 16.15 -4.88
C GLY A 64 -5.61 14.69 -5.34
N TYR A 65 -5.40 13.73 -4.45
CA TYR A 65 -5.48 12.30 -4.77
C TYR A 65 -6.85 11.71 -4.45
N THR A 66 -7.20 10.60 -5.11
CA THR A 66 -8.43 9.85 -4.83
C THR A 66 -8.38 9.16 -3.47
N PRO A 67 -9.51 8.69 -2.91
CA PRO A 67 -9.51 7.97 -1.64
C PRO A 67 -8.57 6.76 -1.59
N LEU A 68 -8.54 5.94 -2.63
CA LEU A 68 -7.62 4.80 -2.70
C LEU A 68 -6.16 5.25 -2.79
N GLU A 69 -5.86 6.23 -3.65
CA GLU A 69 -4.52 6.78 -3.79
C GLU A 69 -4.03 7.38 -2.45
N ARG A 70 -4.86 8.16 -1.74
CA ARG A 70 -4.53 8.70 -0.42
C ARG A 70 -4.19 7.61 0.58
N LEU A 71 -4.98 6.54 0.60
CA LEU A 71 -4.73 5.42 1.49
C LEU A 71 -3.36 4.79 1.23
N VAL A 72 -3.06 4.47 -0.02
CA VAL A 72 -1.78 3.86 -0.42
C VAL A 72 -0.61 4.80 -0.16
N LEU A 73 -0.74 6.07 -0.57
CA LEU A 73 0.34 7.06 -0.44
C LEU A 73 0.63 7.39 1.03
N ALA A 74 -0.39 7.55 1.86
CA ALA A 74 -0.22 7.83 3.28
C ALA A 74 0.47 6.67 4.01
N THR A 75 0.05 5.44 3.74
CA THR A 75 0.64 4.24 4.35
C THR A 75 2.09 4.05 3.88
N LEU A 76 2.35 4.11 2.58
CA LEU A 76 3.70 3.97 2.04
C LEU A 76 4.62 5.11 2.47
N GLY A 77 4.10 6.35 2.55
CA GLY A 77 4.85 7.52 3.04
C GLY A 77 5.40 7.30 4.45
N GLY A 78 4.59 6.72 5.33
CA GLY A 78 5.03 6.34 6.68
C GLY A 78 6.18 5.33 6.67
N VAL A 79 6.11 4.33 5.80
CA VAL A 79 7.19 3.33 5.64
C VAL A 79 8.46 3.98 5.09
N VAL A 80 8.35 4.77 4.01
CA VAL A 80 9.50 5.46 3.38
C VAL A 80 10.21 6.34 4.39
N ALA A 81 9.46 7.14 5.16
CA ALA A 81 10.05 8.04 6.16
C ALA A 81 10.83 7.30 7.25
N ARG A 82 10.39 6.10 7.64
CA ARG A 82 11.05 5.29 8.70
C ARG A 82 12.15 4.38 8.18
N SER A 83 12.13 4.03 6.90
CA SER A 83 13.09 3.08 6.32
C SER A 83 14.44 3.71 5.96
N GLY A 84 14.49 5.02 5.75
CA GLY A 84 15.64 5.69 5.16
C GLY A 84 15.89 5.32 3.68
N VAL A 85 14.98 4.56 3.06
CA VAL A 85 15.09 4.17 1.65
C VAL A 85 14.61 5.30 0.75
N THR A 86 15.35 5.58 -0.31
CA THR A 86 15.02 6.60 -1.29
C THR A 86 14.42 5.95 -2.54
N PRO A 87 13.12 6.09 -2.81
CA PRO A 87 12.47 5.47 -3.96
C PRO A 87 13.07 5.87 -5.33
N ALA A 88 13.72 7.02 -5.40
CA ALA A 88 14.44 7.49 -6.61
C ALA A 88 15.75 6.74 -6.87
N ASP A 89 16.22 5.90 -5.96
CA ASP A 89 17.40 5.07 -6.19
C ASP A 89 17.06 3.95 -7.19
N LYS A 90 17.97 3.73 -8.15
CA LYS A 90 17.85 2.67 -9.16
C LYS A 90 17.91 1.25 -8.58
N ARG A 91 18.36 1.12 -7.33
CA ARG A 91 18.41 -0.15 -6.60
C ARG A 91 17.14 -0.39 -5.77
N VAL A 92 16.13 0.49 -5.88
CA VAL A 92 14.84 0.41 -5.19
C VAL A 92 13.72 0.14 -6.18
N LEU A 93 12.81 -0.76 -5.84
CA LEU A 93 11.61 -1.03 -6.62
C LEU A 93 10.37 -0.99 -5.71
N ILE A 94 9.34 -0.28 -6.12
CA ILE A 94 8.02 -0.36 -5.48
C ILE A 94 7.24 -1.51 -6.12
N VAL A 95 6.67 -2.38 -5.30
CA VAL A 95 5.73 -3.42 -5.73
C VAL A 95 4.35 -3.11 -5.15
N LEU A 96 3.36 -2.96 -6.00
CA LEU A 96 1.97 -2.75 -5.62
C LEU A 96 1.15 -4.02 -5.82
N ALA A 97 0.61 -4.57 -4.75
CA ALA A 97 -0.27 -5.72 -4.81
C ALA A 97 -1.72 -5.28 -4.58
N THR A 98 -2.56 -5.40 -5.59
CA THR A 98 -3.98 -5.06 -5.50
C THR A 98 -4.82 -5.79 -6.53
N THR A 99 -6.08 -6.06 -6.20
CA THR A 99 -7.08 -6.59 -7.14
C THR A 99 -8.10 -5.53 -7.56
N LYS A 100 -8.02 -4.32 -7.01
CA LYS A 100 -8.97 -3.23 -7.23
C LYS A 100 -8.22 -1.94 -7.53
N GLY A 101 -8.71 -1.19 -8.51
CA GLY A 101 -8.35 0.19 -8.73
C GLY A 101 -9.32 1.15 -8.01
N GLU A 102 -9.35 2.40 -8.46
CA GLU A 102 -10.25 3.43 -7.92
C GLU A 102 -11.69 3.21 -8.40
N ILE A 103 -12.38 2.24 -7.82
CA ILE A 103 -13.75 1.85 -8.22
C ILE A 103 -14.74 3.01 -8.05
N GLY A 104 -14.52 3.91 -7.09
CA GLY A 104 -15.34 5.10 -6.90
C GLY A 104 -15.39 6.03 -8.10
N SER A 105 -14.44 5.91 -9.03
CA SER A 105 -14.36 6.68 -10.26
C SER A 105 -15.07 6.03 -11.47
N LEU A 106 -15.66 4.83 -11.31
CA LEU A 106 -16.18 4.05 -12.45
C LEU A 106 -17.22 4.81 -13.27
N GLY A 107 -18.06 5.62 -12.64
CA GLY A 107 -19.10 6.40 -13.32
C GLY A 107 -18.65 7.77 -13.87
N SER A 108 -17.48 8.27 -13.46
CA SER A 108 -17.02 9.63 -13.80
C SER A 108 -15.68 9.66 -14.55
N ALA A 109 -14.78 8.75 -14.24
CA ALA A 109 -13.44 8.65 -14.83
C ALA A 109 -12.99 7.18 -14.83
N PRO A 110 -13.57 6.32 -15.69
CA PRO A 110 -13.35 4.88 -15.67
C PRO A 110 -11.87 4.47 -15.91
N GLU A 111 -11.10 5.31 -16.60
CA GLU A 111 -9.65 5.11 -16.79
C GLU A 111 -8.86 5.12 -15.47
N ARG A 112 -9.40 5.73 -14.41
CA ARG A 112 -8.80 5.71 -13.06
C ARG A 112 -8.97 4.37 -12.36
N CYS A 113 -9.88 3.52 -12.83
CA CYS A 113 -10.09 2.17 -12.30
C CYS A 113 -9.00 1.20 -12.74
N ASP A 114 -8.15 1.57 -13.72
CA ASP A 114 -7.01 0.75 -14.13
C ASP A 114 -6.00 0.64 -12.99
N LEU A 115 -5.64 -0.60 -12.65
CA LEU A 115 -4.68 -0.91 -11.60
C LEU A 115 -3.30 -0.31 -11.90
N ASN A 116 -2.89 -0.29 -13.18
CA ASN A 116 -1.64 0.33 -13.59
C ASN A 116 -1.63 1.83 -13.32
N ARG A 117 -2.79 2.49 -13.46
CA ARG A 117 -2.89 3.92 -13.16
C ARG A 117 -2.58 4.22 -11.70
N THR A 118 -3.10 3.41 -10.77
CA THR A 118 -2.78 3.54 -9.34
C THR A 118 -1.28 3.35 -9.10
N ALA A 119 -0.67 2.33 -9.72
CA ALA A 119 0.77 2.10 -9.60
C ALA A 119 1.60 3.27 -10.13
N GLU A 120 1.22 3.85 -11.28
CA GLU A 120 1.88 5.02 -11.87
C GLU A 120 1.78 6.27 -10.99
N VAL A 121 0.62 6.49 -10.36
CA VAL A 121 0.42 7.59 -9.42
C VAL A 121 1.34 7.44 -8.22
N VAL A 122 1.42 6.25 -7.64
CA VAL A 122 2.32 5.94 -6.51
C VAL A 122 3.77 6.17 -6.90
N GLY A 123 4.22 5.60 -8.01
CA GLY A 123 5.60 5.77 -8.49
C GLY A 123 5.97 7.24 -8.72
N ARG A 124 5.06 8.01 -9.32
CA ARG A 124 5.27 9.43 -9.60
C ARG A 124 5.34 10.27 -8.32
N HIS A 125 4.47 9.98 -7.36
CA HIS A 125 4.43 10.71 -6.08
C HIS A 125 5.77 10.58 -5.33
N PHE A 126 6.34 9.39 -5.28
CA PHE A 126 7.61 9.13 -4.61
C PHE A 126 8.85 9.37 -5.49
N GLY A 127 8.69 9.84 -6.72
CA GLY A 127 9.79 10.03 -7.65
C GLY A 127 10.56 8.74 -7.95
N ALA A 128 9.87 7.58 -7.94
CA ALA A 128 10.50 6.28 -8.09
C ALA A 128 11.30 6.17 -9.39
N ALA A 129 12.53 5.63 -9.31
CA ALA A 129 13.40 5.44 -10.47
C ALA A 129 12.84 4.45 -11.50
N HIS A 130 12.00 3.53 -11.04
CA HIS A 130 11.36 2.53 -11.88
C HIS A 130 9.83 2.66 -11.80
N ARG A 131 9.16 2.28 -12.89
CA ARG A 131 7.72 2.06 -12.85
C ARG A 131 7.43 0.97 -11.81
N PRO A 132 6.51 1.20 -10.85
CA PRO A 132 6.15 0.18 -9.87
C PRO A 132 5.67 -1.11 -10.54
N LEU A 133 6.08 -2.24 -10.00
CA LEU A 133 5.59 -3.55 -10.43
C LEU A 133 4.22 -3.81 -9.83
N LEU A 134 3.24 -3.98 -10.70
CA LEU A 134 1.89 -4.33 -10.28
C LEU A 134 1.72 -5.85 -10.22
N ILE A 135 1.14 -6.34 -9.13
CA ILE A 135 0.78 -7.75 -8.94
C ILE A 135 -0.71 -7.83 -8.61
N SER A 136 -1.44 -8.55 -9.45
CA SER A 136 -2.85 -8.85 -9.24
C SER A 136 -3.09 -10.34 -9.42
N ASN A 137 -3.23 -11.06 -8.32
CA ASN A 137 -3.40 -12.50 -8.25
C ASN A 137 -4.45 -12.87 -7.19
N ALA A 138 -5.64 -12.32 -7.35
CA ALA A 138 -6.77 -12.54 -6.45
C ALA A 138 -6.37 -12.42 -4.96
N CYS A 139 -6.80 -13.36 -4.12
CA CYS A 139 -6.57 -13.35 -2.67
C CYS A 139 -5.09 -13.47 -2.28
N ILE A 140 -4.23 -14.00 -3.15
CA ILE A 140 -2.81 -14.23 -2.87
C ILE A 140 -1.89 -13.12 -3.40
N SER A 141 -2.43 -12.00 -3.89
CA SER A 141 -1.64 -10.89 -4.44
C SER A 141 -0.54 -10.42 -3.49
N GLY A 142 -0.86 -10.23 -2.21
CA GLY A 142 0.11 -9.78 -1.20
C GLY A 142 1.23 -10.80 -0.97
N VAL A 143 0.90 -12.09 -0.85
CA VAL A 143 1.91 -13.15 -0.71
C VAL A 143 2.79 -13.23 -1.95
N SER A 144 2.18 -13.13 -3.14
CA SER A 144 2.92 -13.10 -4.41
C SER A 144 3.90 -11.93 -4.49
N ALA A 145 3.50 -10.75 -3.99
CA ALA A 145 4.36 -9.57 -3.91
C ALA A 145 5.59 -9.82 -3.02
N ILE A 146 5.38 -10.39 -1.83
CA ILE A 146 6.48 -10.72 -0.90
C ILE A 146 7.46 -11.71 -1.53
N VAL A 147 6.95 -12.77 -2.17
CA VAL A 147 7.78 -13.77 -2.84
C VAL A 147 8.59 -13.16 -3.98
N ILE A 148 7.96 -12.31 -4.80
CA ILE A 148 8.63 -11.64 -5.92
C ILE A 148 9.68 -10.65 -5.39
N ALA A 149 9.36 -9.85 -4.37
CA ALA A 149 10.29 -8.94 -3.72
C ALA A 149 11.55 -9.68 -3.22
N ALA A 150 11.35 -10.77 -2.47
CA ALA A 150 12.46 -11.58 -1.97
C ALA A 150 13.33 -12.15 -3.10
N ARG A 151 12.72 -12.62 -4.21
CA ARG A 151 13.47 -13.12 -5.38
C ARG A 151 14.26 -12.01 -6.06
N LEU A 152 13.69 -10.82 -6.21
CA LEU A 152 14.35 -9.66 -6.82
C LEU A 152 15.56 -9.20 -6.02
N ILE A 153 15.46 -9.19 -4.68
CA ILE A 153 16.58 -8.88 -3.80
C ILE A 153 17.64 -9.98 -3.88
N ARG A 154 17.26 -11.26 -3.78
CA ARG A 154 18.20 -12.40 -3.88
C ARG A 154 18.92 -12.47 -5.22
N SER A 155 18.30 -12.02 -6.30
CA SER A 155 18.96 -11.95 -7.61
C SER A 155 20.02 -10.85 -7.70
N GLY A 156 20.14 -10.00 -6.67
CA GLY A 156 21.05 -8.85 -6.66
C GLY A 156 20.60 -7.69 -7.57
N ARG A 157 19.37 -7.76 -8.11
CA ARG A 157 18.85 -6.70 -9.01
C ARG A 157 18.44 -5.45 -8.25
N TYR A 158 17.90 -5.60 -7.04
CA TYR A 158 17.51 -4.52 -6.16
C TYR A 158 18.03 -4.78 -4.74
N ASP A 159 18.30 -3.72 -4.01
CA ASP A 159 18.68 -3.78 -2.61
C ASP A 159 17.45 -3.66 -1.70
N HIS A 160 16.44 -2.91 -2.17
CA HIS A 160 15.16 -2.71 -1.50
C HIS A 160 13.98 -2.91 -2.46
N VAL A 161 12.96 -3.57 -1.98
CA VAL A 161 11.68 -3.76 -2.67
C VAL A 161 10.53 -3.57 -1.69
#